data_5aab6b73220f243764e562f59974c5f6
#
_entry.id   5aab6b73220f243764e562f59974c5f6
#
_cell.length_a   1.000
_cell.length_b   1.000
_cell.length_c   1.000
_cell.angle_alpha   90.00
_cell.angle_beta   90.00
_cell.angle_gamma   90.00
#
_symmetry.space_group_name_H-M   'P 1'
#
loop_
_entity.id
_entity.type
_entity.pdbx_description
1 polymer ?
#
loop_
_entity_poly.entity_id
_entity_poly.type
_entity_poly.pdbx_seq_one_letter_code
_entity_poly.pdbx_strand_id
1 'polypeptide(L)'
;MLIACHGYGMDVERFAARFEGLPAEVCVLCPEGLSRFYWGGFSGRPVASWMTRAERLSEIDDFCIWMDQVYALATETAPGARVAALGFSQGAATVMRWADRVRPDLVGVVLWAGTPPEDIAYSPRAYWDGLAKVVYWGDGDELVRWAAAEGRFEEVGLSFEVRKFAGAHEVVAGVVRVLVGEMLERW
;
A
#
# COMPACT_ATOMS: atom_id res chain seq x y z
N MET A 1 7.65 9.11 7.77
CA MET A 1 7.99 8.61 6.41
C MET A 1 6.86 7.71 5.91
N LEU A 2 6.55 7.72 4.61
CA LEU A 2 5.51 6.90 4.00
C LEU A 2 6.12 6.02 2.91
N ILE A 3 5.99 4.69 3.00
CA ILE A 3 6.33 3.76 1.92
C ILE A 3 5.04 3.45 1.16
N ALA A 4 4.95 3.83 -0.13
CA ALA A 4 3.73 3.74 -0.91
C ALA A 4 3.87 2.77 -2.09
N CYS A 5 3.12 1.68 -2.07
CA CYS A 5 3.11 0.63 -3.09
C CYS A 5 1.99 0.86 -4.11
N HIS A 6 2.34 0.93 -5.38
CA HIS A 6 1.42 1.17 -6.50
C HIS A 6 0.52 -0.04 -6.82
N GLY A 7 -0.52 0.18 -7.61
CA GLY A 7 -1.40 -0.86 -8.14
C GLY A 7 -0.81 -1.64 -9.32
N TYR A 8 -1.48 -2.72 -9.73
CA TYR A 8 -1.11 -3.51 -10.91
C TYR A 8 -1.04 -2.64 -12.16
N GLY A 9 0.01 -2.85 -12.96
CA GLY A 9 0.16 -2.20 -14.26
C GLY A 9 0.31 -0.68 -14.19
N MET A 10 0.84 -0.17 -13.08
CA MET A 10 1.10 1.26 -12.91
C MET A 10 2.55 1.62 -13.23
N ASP A 11 2.71 2.82 -13.73
CA ASP A 11 3.97 3.54 -13.85
C ASP A 11 4.26 4.21 -12.50
N VAL A 12 5.41 3.90 -11.91
CA VAL A 12 5.75 4.36 -10.56
C VAL A 12 5.92 5.88 -10.47
N GLU A 13 6.43 6.54 -11.53
CA GLU A 13 6.59 8.00 -11.55
C GLU A 13 5.22 8.71 -11.49
N ARG A 14 4.26 8.22 -12.26
CA ARG A 14 2.88 8.73 -12.24
C ARG A 14 2.16 8.45 -10.91
N PHE A 15 2.48 7.33 -10.29
CA PHE A 15 1.96 7.02 -8.96
C PHE A 15 2.57 7.97 -7.92
N ALA A 16 3.89 8.16 -7.94
CA ALA A 16 4.60 9.06 -7.04
C ALA A 16 4.12 10.51 -7.14
N ALA A 17 3.75 10.98 -8.35
CA ALA A 17 3.19 12.31 -8.56
C ALA A 17 1.89 12.58 -7.76
N ARG A 18 1.20 11.53 -7.29
CA ARG A 18 0.02 11.68 -6.42
C ARG A 18 0.36 12.17 -5.01
N PHE A 19 1.62 12.10 -4.64
CA PHE A 19 2.15 12.51 -3.34
C PHE A 19 2.91 13.85 -3.39
N GLU A 20 2.87 14.55 -4.52
CA GLU A 20 3.48 15.87 -4.64
C GLU A 20 2.74 16.94 -3.80
N GLY A 21 3.50 17.94 -3.34
CA GLY A 21 2.96 19.05 -2.55
C GLY A 21 2.56 18.67 -1.12
N LEU A 22 3.12 17.58 -0.57
CA LEU A 22 3.02 17.25 0.84
C LEU A 22 3.94 18.14 1.69
N PRO A 23 3.69 18.24 3.02
CA PRO A 23 4.57 18.97 3.93
C PRO A 23 6.02 18.48 3.86
N ALA A 24 6.99 19.41 4.01
CA ALA A 24 8.41 19.13 3.84
C ALA A 24 8.99 18.09 4.83
N GLU A 25 8.33 17.91 5.96
CA GLU A 25 8.65 16.90 6.97
C GLU A 25 8.23 15.48 6.57
N VAL A 26 7.47 15.33 5.50
CA VAL A 26 6.99 14.03 5.01
C VAL A 26 7.81 13.58 3.81
N CYS A 27 8.57 12.52 4.00
CA CYS A 27 9.23 11.82 2.89
C CYS A 27 8.37 10.65 2.43
N VAL A 28 8.20 10.51 1.11
CA VAL A 28 7.48 9.39 0.50
C VAL A 28 8.44 8.59 -0.37
N LEU A 29 8.51 7.29 -0.13
CA LEU A 29 9.22 6.33 -0.97
C LEU A 29 8.19 5.51 -1.75
N CYS A 30 8.29 5.54 -3.08
CA CYS A 30 7.44 4.75 -3.98
C CYS A 30 8.28 3.66 -4.64
N PRO A 31 8.43 2.47 -4.01
CA PRO A 31 9.13 1.38 -4.64
C PRO A 31 8.36 0.87 -5.86
N GLU A 32 9.09 0.48 -6.90
CA GLU A 32 8.49 -0.15 -8.07
C GLU A 32 8.42 -1.67 -7.90
N GLY A 33 7.30 -2.27 -8.34
CA GLY A 33 7.16 -3.72 -8.39
C GLY A 33 8.20 -4.36 -9.32
N LEU A 34 8.65 -5.56 -8.98
CA LEU A 34 9.79 -6.20 -9.65
C LEU A 34 9.48 -6.72 -11.07
N SER A 35 8.21 -6.97 -11.37
CA SER A 35 7.77 -7.50 -12.68
C SER A 35 7.37 -6.36 -13.61
N ARG A 36 8.30 -5.94 -14.51
CA ARG A 36 8.04 -4.89 -15.50
C ARG A 36 7.53 -5.46 -16.81
N PHE A 37 6.59 -4.74 -17.42
CA PHE A 37 6.06 -5.09 -18.74
C PHE A 37 5.55 -3.85 -19.49
N TYR A 38 5.26 -4.01 -20.79
CA TYR A 38 4.69 -2.93 -21.58
C TYR A 38 3.16 -3.06 -21.63
N TRP A 39 2.46 -2.04 -21.17
CA TRP A 39 1.01 -1.98 -21.27
C TRP A 39 0.59 -1.75 -22.72
N GLY A 40 -0.18 -2.68 -23.30
CA GLY A 40 -0.61 -2.57 -24.69
C GLY A 40 0.39 -3.06 -25.74
N GLY A 41 1.40 -3.87 -25.36
CA GLY A 41 2.38 -4.48 -26.26
C GLY A 41 3.72 -3.77 -26.28
N PHE A 42 4.65 -4.21 -27.13
CA PHE A 42 6.07 -3.84 -27.12
C PHE A 42 6.37 -2.33 -27.26
N SER A 43 5.46 -1.55 -27.79
CA SER A 43 5.58 -0.08 -27.91
C SER A 43 4.79 0.67 -26.85
N GLY A 44 4.17 -0.04 -25.92
CA GLY A 44 3.39 0.54 -24.84
C GLY A 44 4.29 1.20 -23.79
N ARG A 45 3.64 1.85 -22.82
CA ARG A 45 4.37 2.41 -21.69
C ARG A 45 4.85 1.30 -20.76
N PRO A 46 6.10 1.40 -20.22
CA PRO A 46 6.55 0.53 -19.15
C PRO A 46 5.68 0.72 -17.90
N VAL A 47 5.29 -0.39 -17.31
CA VAL A 47 4.53 -0.44 -16.06
C VAL A 47 5.02 -1.61 -15.23
N ALA A 48 4.63 -1.68 -13.97
CA ALA A 48 5.08 -2.73 -13.07
C ALA A 48 3.93 -3.45 -12.36
N SER A 49 4.23 -4.62 -11.85
CA SER A 49 3.36 -5.47 -11.05
C SER A 49 4.16 -6.07 -9.89
N TRP A 50 3.51 -6.36 -8.80
CA TRP A 50 4.12 -7.00 -7.64
C TRP A 50 4.15 -8.51 -7.76
N MET A 51 3.10 -9.08 -8.33
CA MET A 51 3.01 -10.52 -8.56
C MET A 51 1.99 -10.85 -9.64
N THR A 52 2.12 -12.05 -10.18
CA THR A 52 1.18 -12.68 -11.11
C THR A 52 0.62 -13.99 -10.53
N ARG A 53 -0.21 -14.69 -11.29
CA ARG A 53 -0.68 -16.02 -10.88
C ARG A 53 0.33 -17.12 -11.17
N ALA A 54 1.25 -16.90 -12.10
CA ALA A 54 2.14 -17.94 -12.62
C ALA A 54 3.14 -18.41 -11.56
N GLU A 55 3.87 -17.46 -10.95
CA GLU A 55 4.89 -17.77 -9.94
C GLU A 55 4.61 -17.01 -8.63
N ARG A 56 3.33 -17.01 -8.24
CA ARG A 56 2.79 -16.17 -7.16
C ARG A 56 3.61 -16.24 -5.87
N LEU A 57 3.98 -17.44 -5.42
CA LEU A 57 4.68 -17.59 -4.13
C LEU A 57 6.12 -17.09 -4.20
N SER A 58 6.83 -17.39 -5.29
CA SER A 58 8.19 -16.88 -5.52
C SER A 58 8.21 -15.36 -5.63
N GLU A 59 7.26 -14.78 -6.38
CA GLU A 59 7.14 -13.32 -6.49
C GLU A 59 6.78 -12.64 -5.16
N ILE A 60 5.98 -13.31 -4.29
CA ILE A 60 5.71 -12.82 -2.93
C ILE A 60 7.00 -12.83 -2.09
N ASP A 61 7.80 -13.88 -2.19
CA ASP A 61 9.08 -13.96 -1.49
C ASP A 61 10.01 -12.83 -1.93
N ASP A 62 10.15 -12.63 -3.23
CA ASP A 62 11.02 -11.61 -3.82
C ASP A 62 10.59 -10.19 -3.43
N PHE A 63 9.31 -9.85 -3.55
CA PHE A 63 8.87 -8.50 -3.18
C PHE A 63 8.93 -8.25 -1.67
N CYS A 64 8.76 -9.26 -0.81
CA CYS A 64 8.94 -9.08 0.63
C CYS A 64 10.40 -8.75 0.95
N ILE A 65 11.37 -9.40 0.32
CA ILE A 65 12.81 -9.09 0.45
C ILE A 65 13.09 -7.67 -0.05
N TRP A 66 12.53 -7.31 -1.21
CA TRP A 66 12.67 -5.97 -1.79
C TRP A 66 12.11 -4.89 -0.86
N MET A 67 10.90 -5.09 -0.34
CA MET A 67 10.27 -4.15 0.59
C MET A 67 11.06 -3.99 1.91
N ASP A 68 11.70 -5.06 2.37
CA ASP A 68 12.56 -5.00 3.55
C ASP A 68 13.82 -4.15 3.30
N GLN A 69 14.41 -4.25 2.11
CA GLN A 69 15.52 -3.38 1.69
C GLN A 69 15.09 -1.91 1.58
N VAL A 70 13.89 -1.65 1.05
CA VAL A 70 13.31 -0.29 0.99
C VAL A 70 13.10 0.26 2.40
N TYR A 71 12.60 -0.55 3.32
CA TYR A 71 12.42 -0.16 4.72
C TYR A 71 13.76 0.12 5.41
N ALA A 72 14.77 -0.72 5.20
CA ALA A 72 16.12 -0.50 5.73
C ALA A 72 16.68 0.83 5.23
N LEU A 73 16.61 1.10 3.93
CA LEU A 73 17.02 2.38 3.34
C LEU A 73 16.25 3.56 3.96
N ALA A 74 14.95 3.41 4.18
CA ALA A 74 14.12 4.44 4.80
C ALA A 74 14.62 4.80 6.21
N THR A 75 14.89 3.79 7.04
CA THR A 75 15.32 3.97 8.43
C THR A 75 16.78 4.45 8.53
N GLU A 76 17.64 4.05 7.60
CA GLU A 76 19.01 4.57 7.49
C GLU A 76 19.05 6.03 7.05
N THR A 77 18.19 6.42 6.10
CA THR A 77 18.14 7.80 5.58
C THR A 77 17.56 8.77 6.60
N ALA A 78 16.61 8.35 7.41
CA ALA A 78 15.96 9.17 8.44
C ALA A 78 15.86 8.41 9.77
N PRO A 79 16.94 8.30 10.53
CA PRO A 79 16.95 7.62 11.81
C PRO A 79 15.93 8.22 12.78
N GLY A 80 15.11 7.34 13.38
CA GLY A 80 14.07 7.75 14.33
C GLY A 80 12.78 8.28 13.68
N ALA A 81 12.71 8.34 12.35
CA ALA A 81 11.46 8.68 11.68
C ALA A 81 10.43 7.56 11.84
N ARG A 82 9.19 7.93 12.16
CA ARG A 82 8.07 6.99 12.18
C ARG A 82 7.71 6.60 10.74
N VAL A 83 7.59 5.31 10.48
CA VAL A 83 7.31 4.77 9.15
C VAL A 83 5.89 4.22 9.08
N ALA A 84 5.13 4.65 8.09
CA ALA A 84 3.85 4.06 7.71
C ALA A 84 3.93 3.44 6.31
N ALA A 85 3.09 2.47 6.03
CA ALA A 85 3.00 1.86 4.71
C ALA A 85 1.62 2.05 4.09
N LEU A 86 1.59 2.44 2.80
CA LEU A 86 0.37 2.57 2.01
C LEU A 86 0.43 1.62 0.82
N GLY A 87 -0.65 0.91 0.58
CA GLY A 87 -0.80 0.10 -0.63
C GLY A 87 -2.05 0.46 -1.41
N PHE A 88 -1.91 0.76 -2.69
CA PHE A 88 -3.03 0.99 -3.60
C PHE A 88 -3.34 -0.27 -4.40
N SER A 89 -4.61 -0.70 -4.41
CA SER A 89 -5.09 -1.85 -5.20
C SER A 89 -4.25 -3.11 -4.93
N GLN A 90 -3.51 -3.65 -5.90
CA GLN A 90 -2.57 -4.77 -5.70
C GLN A 90 -1.53 -4.46 -4.62
N GLY A 91 -1.06 -3.21 -4.53
CA GLY A 91 -0.13 -2.76 -3.50
C GLY A 91 -0.67 -2.91 -2.07
N ALA A 92 -1.98 -2.89 -1.86
CA ALA A 92 -2.58 -3.15 -0.55
C ALA A 92 -2.24 -4.56 -0.04
N ALA A 93 -2.44 -5.57 -0.89
CA ALA A 93 -2.08 -6.95 -0.57
C ALA A 93 -0.56 -7.14 -0.43
N THR A 94 0.25 -6.38 -1.20
CA THR A 94 1.71 -6.37 -1.10
C THR A 94 2.17 -5.88 0.27
N VAL A 95 1.68 -4.72 0.72
CA VAL A 95 1.99 -4.16 2.03
C VAL A 95 1.59 -5.11 3.16
N MET A 96 0.40 -5.69 3.08
CA MET A 96 -0.09 -6.60 4.13
C MET A 96 0.74 -7.89 4.22
N ARG A 97 1.15 -8.49 3.08
CA ARG A 97 2.01 -9.67 3.08
C ARG A 97 3.40 -9.39 3.62
N TRP A 98 3.99 -8.27 3.18
CA TRP A 98 5.28 -7.84 3.71
C TRP A 98 5.21 -7.59 5.22
N ALA A 99 4.20 -6.85 5.69
CA ALA A 99 4.02 -6.56 7.11
C ALA A 99 3.80 -7.83 7.95
N ASP A 100 3.03 -8.81 7.45
CA ASP A 100 2.81 -10.09 8.14
C ASP A 100 4.08 -10.93 8.26
N ARG A 101 4.89 -10.93 7.19
CA ARG A 101 6.09 -11.77 7.09
C ARG A 101 7.29 -11.20 7.83
N VAL A 102 7.58 -9.92 7.61
CA VAL A 102 8.79 -9.24 8.10
C VAL A 102 8.54 -8.54 9.44
N ARG A 103 7.33 -8.02 9.66
CA ARG A 103 6.91 -7.26 10.85
C ARG A 103 7.81 -6.05 11.11
N PRO A 104 7.99 -5.17 10.11
CA PRO A 104 8.75 -3.95 10.30
C PRO A 104 8.10 -3.08 11.38
N ASP A 105 8.89 -2.25 12.05
CA ASP A 105 8.37 -1.31 13.04
C ASP A 105 7.63 -0.17 12.33
N LEU A 106 6.33 -0.38 12.09
CA LEU A 106 5.44 0.59 11.46
C LEU A 106 4.54 1.24 12.50
N VAL A 107 4.19 2.49 12.27
CA VAL A 107 3.14 3.18 13.04
C VAL A 107 1.75 2.87 12.49
N GLY A 108 1.63 2.46 11.24
CA GLY A 108 0.35 2.07 10.67
C GLY A 108 0.41 1.62 9.21
N VAL A 109 -0.71 1.08 8.75
CA VAL A 109 -0.93 0.66 7.37
C VAL A 109 -2.18 1.31 6.78
N VAL A 110 -2.08 1.72 5.53
CA VAL A 110 -3.17 2.30 4.75
C VAL A 110 -3.46 1.40 3.56
N LEU A 111 -4.67 0.92 3.45
CA LEU A 111 -5.16 0.19 2.28
C LEU A 111 -6.02 1.14 1.44
N TRP A 112 -5.64 1.37 0.20
CA TRP A 112 -6.36 2.26 -0.71
C TRP A 112 -6.92 1.46 -1.88
N ALA A 113 -8.25 1.34 -1.95
CA ALA A 113 -8.97 0.58 -2.97
C ALA A 113 -8.44 -0.86 -3.15
N GLY A 114 -8.06 -1.51 -2.06
CA GLY A 114 -7.56 -2.87 -2.03
C GLY A 114 -7.89 -3.57 -0.72
N THR A 115 -7.95 -4.90 -0.73
CA THR A 115 -8.37 -5.72 0.41
C THR A 115 -7.19 -6.43 1.07
N PRO A 116 -7.34 -6.79 2.35
CA PRO A 116 -6.41 -7.72 3.00
C PRO A 116 -6.36 -9.06 2.24
N PRO A 117 -5.16 -9.63 1.98
CA PRO A 117 -5.03 -10.91 1.28
C PRO A 117 -5.54 -12.10 2.11
N GLU A 118 -5.94 -13.19 1.43
CA GLU A 118 -6.50 -14.39 2.06
C GLU A 118 -5.44 -15.37 2.56
N ASP A 119 -4.23 -15.25 2.07
CA ASP A 119 -3.14 -16.22 2.20
C ASP A 119 -2.15 -15.91 3.32
N ILE A 120 -2.50 -15.02 4.24
CA ILE A 120 -1.70 -14.70 5.43
C ILE A 120 -2.51 -14.91 6.71
N ALA A 121 -1.79 -15.22 7.79
CA ALA A 121 -2.41 -15.60 9.05
C ALA A 121 -2.73 -14.43 9.98
N TYR A 122 -2.25 -13.22 9.68
CA TYR A 122 -2.36 -12.03 10.54
C TYR A 122 -1.86 -12.31 11.97
N SER A 123 -0.69 -12.98 12.07
CA SER A 123 -0.11 -13.44 13.32
C SER A 123 1.35 -12.96 13.48
N PRO A 124 1.79 -12.57 14.69
CA PRO A 124 1.00 -12.52 15.93
C PRO A 124 0.01 -11.34 15.94
N ARG A 125 -1.13 -11.55 16.52
CA ARG A 125 -2.19 -10.54 16.59
C ARG A 125 -1.72 -9.22 17.22
N ALA A 126 -0.88 -9.31 18.26
CA ALA A 126 -0.33 -8.14 18.94
C ALA A 126 0.42 -7.17 18.02
N TYR A 127 1.08 -7.66 16.96
CA TYR A 127 1.70 -6.79 15.96
C TYR A 127 0.64 -5.95 15.24
N TRP A 128 -0.40 -6.60 14.75
CA TRP A 128 -1.48 -5.93 14.03
C TRP A 128 -2.29 -4.98 14.90
N ASP A 129 -2.53 -5.35 16.16
CA ASP A 129 -3.30 -4.52 17.10
C ASP A 129 -2.53 -3.24 17.46
N GLY A 130 -1.20 -3.28 17.43
CA GLY A 130 -0.34 -2.11 17.65
C GLY A 130 -0.31 -1.11 16.49
N LEU A 131 -0.78 -1.46 15.30
CA LEU A 131 -0.76 -0.59 14.13
C LEU A 131 -2.05 0.22 13.99
N ALA A 132 -1.94 1.49 13.59
CA ALA A 132 -3.07 2.19 13.00
C ALA A 132 -3.43 1.54 11.64
N LYS A 133 -4.72 1.30 11.41
CA LYS A 133 -5.21 0.62 10.19
C LYS A 133 -6.34 1.42 9.57
N VAL A 134 -6.08 1.99 8.39
CA VAL A 134 -7.05 2.84 7.68
C VAL A 134 -7.29 2.30 6.28
N VAL A 135 -8.55 2.34 5.84
CA VAL A 135 -8.96 1.99 4.49
C VAL A 135 -9.53 3.22 3.80
N TYR A 136 -9.00 3.55 2.63
CA TYR A 136 -9.56 4.57 1.73
C TYR A 136 -10.26 3.91 0.56
N TRP A 137 -11.51 4.34 0.28
CA TRP A 137 -12.31 3.77 -0.81
C TRP A 137 -13.10 4.85 -1.54
N GLY A 138 -13.00 4.86 -2.88
CA GLY A 138 -13.80 5.74 -3.73
C GLY A 138 -15.24 5.24 -3.84
N ASP A 139 -16.22 6.13 -3.59
CA ASP A 139 -17.64 5.77 -3.70
C ASP A 139 -18.06 5.38 -5.14
N GLY A 140 -17.32 5.86 -6.14
CA GLY A 140 -17.49 5.55 -7.55
C GLY A 140 -16.54 4.46 -8.07
N ASP A 141 -15.92 3.66 -7.21
CA ASP A 141 -15.04 2.56 -7.64
C ASP A 141 -15.88 1.43 -8.26
N GLU A 142 -15.85 1.37 -9.60
CA GLU A 142 -16.53 0.33 -10.38
C GLU A 142 -15.67 -0.93 -10.58
N LEU A 143 -14.35 -0.82 -10.39
CA LEU A 143 -13.44 -1.95 -10.54
C LEU A 143 -13.54 -2.91 -9.36
N VAL A 144 -13.57 -2.35 -8.14
CA VAL A 144 -13.79 -3.11 -6.91
C VAL A 144 -14.84 -2.37 -6.08
N ARG A 145 -16.07 -2.86 -6.08
CA ARG A 145 -17.15 -2.26 -5.29
C ARG A 145 -16.96 -2.56 -3.80
N TRP A 146 -17.15 -1.55 -2.94
CA TRP A 146 -17.02 -1.71 -1.49
C TRP A 146 -17.85 -2.88 -0.95
N ALA A 147 -19.10 -3.04 -1.39
CA ALA A 147 -19.97 -4.13 -0.95
C ALA A 147 -19.41 -5.54 -1.21
N ALA A 148 -18.52 -5.68 -2.22
CA ALA A 148 -17.84 -6.95 -2.48
C ALA A 148 -16.55 -7.10 -1.64
N ALA A 149 -15.96 -6.00 -1.19
CA ALA A 149 -14.73 -5.97 -0.42
C ALA A 149 -14.96 -6.04 1.10
N GLU A 150 -16.07 -5.50 1.58
CA GLU A 150 -16.39 -5.30 3.00
C GLU A 150 -16.28 -6.59 3.82
N GLY A 151 -16.87 -7.68 3.33
CA GLY A 151 -16.80 -8.98 4.00
C GLY A 151 -15.38 -9.48 4.24
N ARG A 152 -14.43 -9.10 3.38
CA ARG A 152 -13.02 -9.50 3.55
C ARG A 152 -12.37 -8.81 4.75
N PHE A 153 -12.72 -7.57 5.05
CA PHE A 153 -12.24 -6.86 6.24
C PHE A 153 -12.81 -7.48 7.53
N GLU A 154 -14.07 -7.93 7.49
CA GLU A 154 -14.69 -8.63 8.61
C GLU A 154 -14.05 -9.99 8.88
N GLU A 155 -13.79 -10.78 7.82
CA GLU A 155 -13.14 -12.11 7.92
C GLU A 155 -11.78 -12.07 8.59
N VAL A 156 -10.93 -11.08 8.28
CA VAL A 156 -9.60 -10.97 8.91
C VAL A 156 -9.70 -10.55 10.37
N GLY A 157 -10.82 -9.98 10.78
CA GLY A 157 -11.11 -9.58 12.14
C GLY A 157 -10.17 -8.50 12.70
N LEU A 158 -9.43 -7.79 11.83
CA LEU A 158 -8.64 -6.60 12.19
C LEU A 158 -9.56 -5.38 12.15
N SER A 159 -9.45 -4.50 13.14
CA SER A 159 -10.21 -3.25 13.14
C SER A 159 -9.57 -2.24 12.20
N PHE A 160 -10.24 -1.94 11.08
CA PHE A 160 -9.86 -0.88 10.14
C PHE A 160 -10.79 0.32 10.27
N GLU A 161 -10.22 1.52 10.27
CA GLU A 161 -11.00 2.74 10.11
C GLU A 161 -11.29 2.96 8.61
N VAL A 162 -12.57 2.95 8.22
CA VAL A 162 -12.98 3.08 6.82
C VAL A 162 -13.24 4.55 6.48
N ARG A 163 -12.59 5.06 5.44
CA ARG A 163 -12.71 6.40 4.89
C ARG A 163 -13.19 6.33 3.45
N LYS A 164 -14.39 6.80 3.18
CA LYS A 164 -14.93 6.91 1.82
C LYS A 164 -14.69 8.31 1.28
N PHE A 165 -14.45 8.41 -0.04
CA PHE A 165 -14.26 9.68 -0.72
C PHE A 165 -14.95 9.69 -2.09
N ALA A 166 -15.33 10.86 -2.56
CA ALA A 166 -15.87 11.05 -3.91
C ALA A 166 -14.75 10.83 -4.95
N GLY A 167 -14.73 9.67 -5.60
CA GLY A 167 -13.72 9.26 -6.59
C GLY A 167 -13.92 7.83 -7.06
N ALA A 168 -13.13 7.42 -8.02
CA ALA A 168 -13.13 6.08 -8.61
C ALA A 168 -12.00 5.22 -8.02
N HIS A 169 -11.53 4.21 -8.80
CA HIS A 169 -10.37 3.36 -8.46
C HIS A 169 -9.05 4.11 -8.70
N GLU A 170 -8.77 5.10 -7.87
CA GLU A 170 -7.63 5.99 -8.03
C GLU A 170 -7.11 6.55 -6.70
N VAL A 171 -5.85 6.96 -6.68
CA VAL A 171 -5.28 7.74 -5.57
C VAL A 171 -5.46 9.22 -5.85
N VAL A 172 -6.25 9.91 -5.02
CA VAL A 172 -6.59 11.34 -5.17
C VAL A 172 -5.67 12.19 -4.31
N ALA A 173 -4.84 13.04 -4.93
CA ALA A 173 -3.85 13.87 -4.22
C ALA A 173 -4.45 14.74 -3.11
N GLY A 174 -5.68 15.23 -3.29
CA GLY A 174 -6.39 15.99 -2.24
C GLY A 174 -6.68 15.14 -0.99
N VAL A 175 -7.07 13.89 -1.19
CA VAL A 175 -7.35 12.93 -0.11
C VAL A 175 -6.04 12.45 0.54
N VAL A 176 -4.96 12.30 -0.24
CA VAL A 176 -3.62 12.00 0.29
C VAL A 176 -3.17 13.08 1.27
N ARG A 177 -3.39 14.36 0.96
CA ARG A 177 -3.06 15.46 1.87
C ARG A 177 -3.82 15.40 3.20
N VAL A 178 -5.09 15.01 3.17
CA VAL A 178 -5.90 14.79 4.39
C VAL A 178 -5.33 13.63 5.21
N LEU A 179 -5.07 12.49 4.56
CA LEU A 179 -4.44 11.33 5.20
C LEU A 179 -3.13 11.72 5.89
N VAL A 180 -2.24 12.41 5.18
CA VAL A 180 -0.93 12.80 5.73
C VAL A 180 -1.07 13.76 6.90
N GLY A 181 -2.02 14.71 6.85
CA GLY A 181 -2.32 15.58 7.97
C GLY A 181 -2.75 14.79 9.22
N GLU A 182 -3.66 13.84 9.07
CA GLU A 182 -4.09 12.95 10.16
C GLU A 182 -2.95 12.09 10.70
N MET A 183 -2.06 11.60 9.82
CA MET A 183 -0.88 10.82 10.23
C MET A 183 0.08 11.65 11.09
N LEU A 184 0.35 12.90 10.71
CA LEU A 184 1.22 13.79 11.48
C LEU A 184 0.66 14.12 12.87
N GLU A 185 -0.66 14.16 13.01
CA GLU A 185 -1.32 14.46 14.28
C GLU A 185 -1.47 13.23 15.22
N ARG A 186 -1.67 12.03 14.66
CA ARG A 186 -2.12 10.87 15.44
C ARG A 186 -1.13 9.70 15.50
N TRP A 187 -0.20 9.61 14.56
CA TRP A 187 0.68 8.43 14.38
C TRP A 187 2.16 8.79 14.73
#